data_a2522221dc5ab0064f9539d4bd36c6d0
#
_entry.id   a2522221dc5ab0064f9539d4bd36c6d0
#
_cell.length_a   1.000
_cell.length_b   1.000
_cell.length_c   1.000
_cell.angle_alpha   90.00
_cell.angle_beta   90.00
_cell.angle_gamma   90.00
#
_symmetry.space_group_name_H-M   'P 1'
#
loop_
_entity.id
_entity.type
_entity.pdbx_description
1 polymer ?
#
loop_
_entity_poly.entity_id
_entity_poly.type
_entity_poly.pdbx_seq_one_letter_code
_entity_poly.pdbx_strand_id
1 'polypeptide(L)'
;AMPHVFASLAVANLALFALSAAFALSSAASARDRHILLAVFSLLLSCFIQVLVFTYLTVTGKVIAQAVHLARLDPGILSRAKETKRSFTHCLAIIVAAVVLLSATGGAVWRSQGALDVHVPVAIATVFIHAWLYRKQHGLVRRNAQLLTATLRAYSMWRKERPGFAGVHSTPSNGQVDDSRTAIG
;
A
#
# COMPACT_ATOMS: atom_id res chain seq x y z
N ALA A 1 -7.76 12.35 2.44
CA ALA A 1 -6.37 12.59 1.97
C ALA A 1 -5.79 11.36 1.25
N MET A 2 -5.73 10.17 1.88
CA MET A 2 -5.06 8.98 1.31
C MET A 2 -5.53 8.54 -0.10
N PRO A 3 -6.85 8.51 -0.44
CA PRO A 3 -7.27 8.14 -1.79
C PRO A 3 -6.72 9.05 -2.90
N HIS A 4 -6.58 10.35 -2.63
CA HIS A 4 -6.04 11.31 -3.61
C HIS A 4 -4.53 11.11 -3.78
N VAL A 5 -3.79 10.93 -2.67
CA VAL A 5 -2.34 10.64 -2.71
C VAL A 5 -2.07 9.37 -3.54
N PHE A 6 -2.84 8.31 -3.28
CA PHE A 6 -2.74 7.07 -4.06
C PHE A 6 -3.02 7.31 -5.54
N ALA A 7 -4.10 8.04 -5.87
CA ALA A 7 -4.46 8.32 -7.27
C ALA A 7 -3.36 9.10 -8.00
N SER A 8 -2.79 10.14 -7.37
CA SER A 8 -1.70 10.93 -7.95
C SER A 8 -0.46 10.08 -8.20
N LEU A 9 -0.06 9.24 -7.25
CA LEU A 9 1.10 8.35 -7.39
C LEU A 9 0.86 7.28 -8.47
N ALA A 10 -0.34 6.71 -8.55
CA ALA A 10 -0.70 5.73 -9.56
C ALA A 10 -0.65 6.32 -10.98
N VAL A 11 -1.19 7.54 -11.16
CA VAL A 11 -1.14 8.27 -12.43
C VAL A 11 0.31 8.60 -12.81
N ALA A 12 1.11 9.10 -11.86
CA ALA A 12 2.52 9.38 -12.09
C ALA A 12 3.29 8.11 -12.53
N ASN A 13 3.03 6.97 -11.89
CA ASN A 13 3.68 5.72 -12.26
C ASN A 13 3.26 5.23 -13.65
N LEU A 14 1.98 5.33 -14.01
CA LEU A 14 1.51 4.99 -15.35
C LEU A 14 2.11 5.91 -16.42
N ALA A 15 2.26 7.21 -16.12
CA ALA A 15 2.91 8.16 -17.02
C ALA A 15 4.41 7.80 -17.23
N LEU A 16 5.10 7.38 -16.17
CA LEU A 16 6.50 6.91 -16.28
C LEU A 16 6.60 5.64 -17.14
N PHE A 17 5.68 4.68 -16.98
CA PHE A 17 5.61 3.49 -17.84
C PHE A 17 5.40 3.87 -19.31
N ALA A 18 4.44 4.78 -19.57
CA ALA A 18 4.16 5.25 -20.94
C ALA A 18 5.37 5.97 -21.55
N LEU A 19 6.04 6.84 -20.78
CA LEU A 19 7.25 7.53 -21.22
C LEU A 19 8.40 6.56 -21.48
N SER A 20 8.61 5.57 -20.60
CA SER A 20 9.59 4.51 -20.79
C SER A 20 9.32 3.73 -22.10
N ALA A 21 8.06 3.38 -22.36
CA ALA A 21 7.67 2.69 -23.59
C ALA A 21 7.93 3.56 -24.84
N ALA A 22 7.65 4.86 -24.77
CA ALA A 22 7.93 5.79 -25.87
C ALA A 22 9.43 5.85 -26.20
N PHE A 23 10.31 5.85 -25.21
CA PHE A 23 11.76 5.77 -25.45
C PHE A 23 12.19 4.41 -25.99
N ALA A 24 11.56 3.31 -25.59
CA ALA A 24 11.84 1.99 -26.13
C ALA A 24 11.58 1.88 -27.64
N LEU A 25 10.59 2.64 -28.14
CA LEU A 25 10.22 2.68 -29.56
C LEU A 25 11.09 3.66 -30.38
N SER A 26 11.92 4.48 -29.72
CA SER A 26 12.79 5.44 -30.37
C SER A 26 14.07 4.77 -30.89
N SER A 27 14.46 5.09 -32.13
CA SER A 27 15.68 4.59 -32.76
C SER A 27 16.97 5.30 -32.30
N ALA A 28 16.86 6.38 -31.49
CA ALA A 28 18.01 7.14 -31.04
C ALA A 28 18.87 6.34 -30.04
N ALA A 29 20.18 6.35 -30.19
CA ALA A 29 21.11 5.59 -29.33
C ALA A 29 20.96 5.95 -27.84
N SER A 30 20.76 7.24 -27.52
CA SER A 30 20.51 7.72 -26.14
C SER A 30 19.14 7.32 -25.57
N ALA A 31 18.22 6.83 -26.40
CA ALA A 31 16.87 6.44 -25.96
C ALA A 31 16.90 5.16 -25.14
N ARG A 32 17.83 4.23 -25.41
CA ARG A 32 17.97 2.99 -24.65
C ARG A 32 18.27 3.25 -23.17
N ASP A 33 19.25 4.10 -22.87
CA ASP A 33 19.63 4.39 -21.49
C ASP A 33 18.50 5.08 -20.74
N ARG A 34 17.80 6.00 -21.42
CA ARG A 34 16.63 6.69 -20.86
C ARG A 34 15.48 5.71 -20.60
N HIS A 35 15.24 4.76 -21.53
CA HIS A 35 14.24 3.71 -21.33
C HIS A 35 14.54 2.90 -20.07
N ILE A 36 15.78 2.42 -19.91
CA ILE A 36 16.19 1.61 -18.77
C ILE A 36 16.03 2.40 -17.46
N LEU A 37 16.52 3.63 -17.44
CA LEU A 37 16.41 4.50 -16.25
C LEU A 37 14.95 4.72 -15.84
N LEU A 38 14.10 5.05 -16.79
CA LEU A 38 12.66 5.28 -16.54
C LEU A 38 11.95 3.98 -16.14
N ALA A 39 12.30 2.85 -16.74
CA ALA A 39 11.76 1.54 -16.37
C ALA A 39 12.10 1.20 -14.90
N VAL A 40 13.36 1.35 -14.50
CA VAL A 40 13.80 1.12 -13.12
C VAL A 40 13.07 2.06 -12.16
N PHE A 41 12.95 3.34 -12.52
CA PHE A 41 12.25 4.32 -11.68
C PHE A 41 10.75 3.97 -11.53
N SER A 42 10.10 3.54 -12.62
CA SER A 42 8.70 3.09 -12.58
C SER A 42 8.51 1.86 -11.69
N LEU A 43 9.45 0.90 -11.74
CA LEU A 43 9.39 -0.29 -10.90
C LEU A 43 9.56 0.06 -9.43
N LEU A 44 10.52 0.93 -9.08
CA LEU A 44 10.72 1.40 -7.71
C LEU A 44 9.51 2.15 -7.19
N LEU A 45 8.94 3.04 -8.00
CA LEU A 45 7.73 3.78 -7.65
C LEU A 45 6.52 2.84 -7.47
N SER A 46 6.40 1.83 -8.34
CA SER A 46 5.37 0.78 -8.18
C SER A 46 5.50 0.06 -6.85
N CYS A 47 6.70 -0.40 -6.48
CA CYS A 47 6.97 -1.03 -5.18
C CYS A 47 6.63 -0.09 -4.02
N PHE A 48 7.06 1.17 -4.10
CA PHE A 48 6.77 2.16 -3.07
C PHE A 48 5.26 2.37 -2.86
N ILE A 49 4.47 2.48 -3.95
CA ILE A 49 3.02 2.58 -3.89
C ILE A 49 2.42 1.38 -3.16
N GLN A 50 2.87 0.16 -3.47
CA GLN A 50 2.36 -1.06 -2.85
C GLN A 50 2.67 -1.11 -1.35
N VAL A 51 3.88 -0.76 -0.94
CA VAL A 51 4.27 -0.68 0.48
C VAL A 51 3.44 0.36 1.22
N LEU A 52 3.26 1.55 0.63
CA LEU A 52 2.48 2.64 1.22
C LEU A 52 1.02 2.21 1.48
N VAL A 53 0.37 1.59 0.49
CA VAL A 53 -1.02 1.14 0.63
C VAL A 53 -1.13 -0.02 1.62
N PHE A 54 -0.21 -0.99 1.57
CA PHE A 54 -0.19 -2.11 2.51
C PHE A 54 -0.05 -1.62 3.96
N THR A 55 0.87 -0.69 4.20
CA THR A 55 1.07 -0.07 5.52
C THR A 55 -0.18 0.68 5.98
N TYR A 56 -0.78 1.48 5.08
CA TYR A 56 -2.02 2.18 5.37
C TYR A 56 -3.14 1.24 5.78
N LEU A 57 -3.40 0.17 5.01
CA LEU A 57 -4.45 -0.81 5.32
C LEU A 57 -4.17 -1.59 6.62
N THR A 58 -2.89 -1.83 6.92
CA THR A 58 -2.49 -2.53 8.14
C THR A 58 -2.70 -1.66 9.38
N VAL A 59 -2.27 -0.40 9.33
CA VAL A 59 -2.43 0.55 10.44
C VAL A 59 -3.90 0.85 10.69
N THR A 60 -4.65 1.19 9.63
CA THR A 60 -6.08 1.50 9.77
C THR A 60 -6.88 0.29 10.23
N GLY A 61 -6.51 -0.93 9.80
CA GLY A 61 -7.12 -2.17 10.27
C GLY A 61 -6.93 -2.40 11.77
N LYS A 62 -5.75 -2.07 12.33
CA LYS A 62 -5.50 -2.11 13.79
C LYS A 62 -6.36 -1.09 14.53
N VAL A 63 -6.44 0.15 14.02
CA VAL A 63 -7.28 1.21 14.61
C VAL A 63 -8.76 0.81 14.63
N ILE A 64 -9.27 0.28 13.52
CA ILE A 64 -10.64 -0.24 13.42
C ILE A 64 -10.88 -1.35 14.46
N ALA A 65 -9.94 -2.31 14.57
CA ALA A 65 -10.06 -3.42 15.52
C ALA A 65 -10.12 -2.91 16.96
N GLN A 66 -9.25 -1.99 17.35
CA GLN A 66 -9.26 -1.39 18.67
C GLN A 66 -10.59 -0.65 18.97
N ALA A 67 -11.07 0.15 18.03
CA ALA A 67 -12.33 0.88 18.19
C ALA A 67 -13.54 -0.08 18.35
N VAL A 68 -13.58 -1.15 17.54
CA VAL A 68 -14.63 -2.19 17.61
C VAL A 68 -14.61 -2.89 18.97
N HIS A 69 -13.43 -3.28 19.47
CA HIS A 69 -13.31 -3.95 20.76
C HIS A 69 -13.68 -3.03 21.94
N LEU A 70 -13.18 -1.80 21.97
CA LEU A 70 -13.40 -0.86 23.07
C LEU A 70 -14.86 -0.40 23.16
N ALA A 71 -15.47 -0.07 22.04
CA ALA A 71 -16.85 0.42 21.99
C ALA A 71 -17.90 -0.68 21.80
N ARG A 72 -17.48 -1.96 21.72
CA ARG A 72 -18.36 -3.11 21.45
C ARG A 72 -19.23 -2.91 20.21
N LEU A 73 -18.62 -2.38 19.13
CA LEU A 73 -19.31 -2.16 17.86
C LEU A 73 -19.54 -3.49 17.13
N ASP A 74 -20.37 -3.45 16.06
CA ASP A 74 -20.65 -4.61 15.23
C ASP A 74 -19.35 -5.29 14.72
N PRO A 75 -19.15 -6.60 15.03
CA PRO A 75 -17.98 -7.35 14.56
C PRO A 75 -17.92 -7.48 13.02
N GLY A 76 -19.03 -7.26 12.30
CA GLY A 76 -19.07 -7.19 10.85
C GLY A 76 -18.19 -6.10 10.27
N ILE A 77 -17.89 -5.03 11.02
CA ILE A 77 -16.95 -3.99 10.63
C ILE A 77 -15.54 -4.57 10.46
N LEU A 78 -15.12 -5.43 11.37
CA LEU A 78 -13.80 -6.05 11.35
C LEU A 78 -13.66 -7.04 10.18
N SER A 79 -14.71 -7.79 9.87
CA SER A 79 -14.72 -8.71 8.73
C SER A 79 -14.54 -7.97 7.40
N ARG A 80 -15.21 -6.82 7.21
CA ARG A 80 -15.04 -5.96 6.03
C ARG A 80 -13.63 -5.38 5.91
N ALA A 81 -13.00 -4.99 7.03
CA ALA A 81 -11.62 -4.52 7.01
C ALA A 81 -10.63 -5.64 6.60
N LYS A 82 -10.82 -6.86 7.12
CA LYS A 82 -10.03 -8.05 6.76
C LYS A 82 -10.20 -8.42 5.27
N GLU A 83 -11.43 -8.39 4.76
CA GLU A 83 -11.73 -8.65 3.36
C GLU A 83 -11.05 -7.64 2.42
N THR A 84 -11.09 -6.34 2.77
CA THR A 84 -10.41 -5.29 2.02
C THR A 84 -8.89 -5.55 1.96
N LYS A 85 -8.28 -5.90 3.08
CA LYS A 85 -6.85 -6.24 3.15
C LYS A 85 -6.53 -7.49 2.31
N ARG A 86 -7.34 -8.55 2.41
CA ARG A 86 -7.17 -9.78 1.63
C ARG A 86 -7.25 -9.50 0.12
N SER A 87 -8.26 -8.73 -0.30
CA SER A 87 -8.43 -8.35 -1.71
C SER A 87 -7.23 -7.52 -2.23
N PHE A 88 -6.69 -6.62 -1.40
CA PHE A 88 -5.48 -5.87 -1.73
C PHE A 88 -4.26 -6.80 -1.87
N THR A 89 -4.08 -7.77 -0.98
CA THR A 89 -2.95 -8.72 -1.04
C THR A 89 -2.95 -9.52 -2.35
N HIS A 90 -4.12 -9.90 -2.87
CA HIS A 90 -4.21 -10.55 -4.19
C HIS A 90 -3.79 -9.59 -5.32
N CYS A 91 -4.22 -8.33 -5.27
CA CYS A 91 -3.79 -7.33 -6.26
C CYS A 91 -2.27 -7.12 -6.21
N LEU A 92 -1.69 -7.06 -5.01
CA LEU A 92 -0.26 -6.95 -4.78
C LEU A 92 0.50 -8.13 -5.41
N ALA A 93 0.05 -9.36 -5.17
CA ALA A 93 0.69 -10.56 -5.73
C ALA A 93 0.73 -10.54 -7.27
N ILE A 94 -0.36 -10.11 -7.92
CA ILE A 94 -0.42 -9.99 -9.38
C ILE A 94 0.55 -8.90 -9.88
N ILE A 95 0.63 -7.74 -9.21
CA ILE A 95 1.57 -6.67 -9.58
C ILE A 95 3.01 -7.16 -9.45
N VAL A 96 3.35 -7.81 -8.34
CA VAL A 96 4.70 -8.35 -8.13
C VAL A 96 5.05 -9.37 -9.21
N ALA A 97 4.15 -10.30 -9.54
CA ALA A 97 4.37 -11.27 -10.60
C ALA A 97 4.57 -10.59 -11.98
N ALA A 98 3.77 -9.58 -12.31
CA ALA A 98 3.92 -8.83 -13.56
C ALA A 98 5.25 -8.07 -13.63
N VAL A 99 5.69 -7.45 -12.53
CA VAL A 99 6.98 -6.75 -12.41
C VAL A 99 8.14 -7.73 -12.58
N VAL A 100 8.09 -8.89 -11.93
CA VAL A 100 9.14 -9.92 -12.04
C VAL A 100 9.23 -10.42 -13.48
N LEU A 101 8.10 -10.72 -14.11
CA LEU A 101 8.06 -11.19 -15.50
C LEU A 101 8.60 -10.13 -16.47
N LEU A 102 8.21 -8.86 -16.29
CA LEU A 102 8.70 -7.74 -17.09
C LEU A 102 10.22 -7.57 -16.94
N SER A 103 10.74 -7.66 -15.73
CA SER A 103 12.18 -7.54 -15.46
C SER A 103 12.97 -8.71 -16.04
N ALA A 104 12.45 -9.94 -15.92
CA ALA A 104 13.09 -11.13 -16.47
C ALA A 104 13.17 -11.08 -18.01
N THR A 105 12.08 -10.69 -18.68
CA THR A 105 12.06 -10.56 -20.14
C THR A 105 12.94 -9.39 -20.62
N GLY A 106 12.96 -8.27 -19.89
CA GLY A 106 13.85 -7.13 -20.18
C GLY A 106 15.34 -7.52 -20.09
N GLY A 107 15.71 -8.28 -19.05
CA GLY A 107 17.07 -8.82 -18.91
C GLY A 107 17.47 -9.80 -20.02
N ALA A 108 16.51 -10.57 -20.56
CA ALA A 108 16.76 -11.51 -21.66
C ALA A 108 17.06 -10.80 -23.00
N VAL A 109 16.51 -9.61 -23.24
CA VAL A 109 16.76 -8.80 -24.46
C VAL A 109 18.25 -8.46 -24.61
N TRP A 110 18.98 -8.33 -23.51
CA TRP A 110 20.44 -8.13 -23.54
C TRP A 110 21.23 -9.31 -24.12
N ARG A 111 20.66 -10.51 -24.07
CA ARG A 111 21.34 -11.76 -24.49
C ARG A 111 20.94 -12.21 -25.88
N SER A 112 19.73 -11.86 -26.34
CA SER A 112 19.26 -12.26 -27.68
C SER A 112 18.24 -11.26 -28.23
N GLN A 113 18.37 -10.95 -29.53
CA GLN A 113 17.38 -10.07 -30.21
C GLN A 113 15.99 -10.69 -30.28
N GLY A 114 15.84 -12.01 -30.34
CA GLY A 114 14.55 -12.70 -30.34
C GLY A 114 13.75 -12.53 -29.03
N ALA A 115 14.43 -12.15 -27.95
CA ALA A 115 13.72 -11.85 -26.68
C ALA A 115 12.90 -10.55 -26.75
N LEU A 116 13.13 -9.67 -27.74
CA LEU A 116 12.36 -8.45 -27.93
C LEU A 116 10.90 -8.76 -28.27
N ASP A 117 10.67 -9.81 -29.08
CA ASP A 117 9.32 -10.25 -29.48
C ASP A 117 8.46 -10.70 -28.29
N VAL A 118 9.12 -11.15 -27.21
CA VAL A 118 8.45 -11.53 -25.96
C VAL A 118 8.34 -10.34 -25.02
N HIS A 119 9.38 -9.50 -24.93
CA HIS A 119 9.43 -8.38 -24.00
C HIS A 119 8.36 -7.33 -24.29
N VAL A 120 8.15 -6.98 -25.56
CA VAL A 120 7.19 -5.95 -25.96
C VAL A 120 5.74 -6.31 -25.56
N PRO A 121 5.18 -7.48 -25.90
CA PRO A 121 3.85 -7.85 -25.47
C PRO A 121 3.74 -7.98 -23.96
N VAL A 122 4.76 -8.45 -23.24
CA VAL A 122 4.78 -8.50 -21.79
C VAL A 122 4.75 -7.09 -21.19
N ALA A 123 5.50 -6.14 -21.75
CA ALA A 123 5.48 -4.75 -21.29
C ALA A 123 4.10 -4.11 -21.47
N ILE A 124 3.49 -4.29 -22.63
CA ILE A 124 2.14 -3.80 -22.92
C ILE A 124 1.13 -4.41 -21.95
N ALA A 125 1.14 -5.72 -21.79
CA ALA A 125 0.25 -6.42 -20.85
C ALA A 125 0.45 -5.92 -19.40
N THR A 126 1.70 -5.68 -18.99
CA THR A 126 2.01 -5.16 -17.65
C THR A 126 1.42 -3.77 -17.42
N VAL A 127 1.45 -2.87 -18.40
CA VAL A 127 0.83 -1.54 -18.29
C VAL A 127 -0.67 -1.66 -18.10
N PHE A 128 -1.36 -2.49 -18.88
CA PHE A 128 -2.80 -2.71 -18.75
C PHE A 128 -3.17 -3.35 -17.40
N ILE A 129 -2.40 -4.34 -16.95
CA ILE A 129 -2.57 -4.97 -15.64
C ILE A 129 -2.42 -3.93 -14.52
N HIS A 130 -1.39 -3.07 -14.56
CA HIS A 130 -1.20 -2.02 -13.57
C HIS A 130 -2.35 -1.02 -13.57
N ALA A 131 -2.79 -0.54 -14.74
CA ALA A 131 -3.89 0.40 -14.84
C ALA A 131 -5.20 -0.16 -14.25
N TRP A 132 -5.52 -1.42 -14.58
CA TRP A 132 -6.70 -2.11 -14.05
C TRP A 132 -6.59 -2.33 -12.53
N LEU A 133 -5.43 -2.80 -12.04
CA LEU A 133 -5.21 -3.06 -10.62
C LEU A 133 -5.18 -1.78 -9.79
N TYR A 134 -4.59 -0.69 -10.29
CA TYR A 134 -4.62 0.61 -9.62
C TYR A 134 -6.03 1.14 -9.47
N ARG A 135 -6.87 0.99 -10.51
CA ARG A 135 -8.30 1.33 -10.41
C ARG A 135 -9.01 0.52 -9.31
N LYS A 136 -8.76 -0.79 -9.26
CA LYS A 136 -9.31 -1.67 -8.21
C LYS A 136 -8.79 -1.30 -6.82
N GLN A 137 -7.48 -1.08 -6.67
CA GLN A 137 -6.86 -0.67 -5.41
C GLN A 137 -7.37 0.70 -4.94
N HIS A 138 -7.60 1.66 -5.84
CA HIS A 138 -8.20 2.94 -5.48
C HIS A 138 -9.58 2.74 -4.84
N GLY A 139 -10.40 1.86 -5.39
CA GLY A 139 -11.70 1.49 -4.79
C GLY A 139 -11.55 0.90 -3.39
N LEU A 140 -10.57 0.01 -3.18
CA LEU A 140 -10.29 -0.59 -1.86
C LEU A 140 -9.82 0.44 -0.84
N VAL A 141 -8.90 1.33 -1.21
CA VAL A 141 -8.40 2.42 -0.34
C VAL A 141 -9.54 3.37 0.05
N ARG A 142 -10.41 3.73 -0.91
CA ARG A 142 -11.58 4.57 -0.66
C ARG A 142 -12.56 3.91 0.31
N ARG A 143 -12.90 2.63 0.09
CA ARG A 143 -13.77 1.86 0.99
C ARG A 143 -13.21 1.77 2.39
N ASN A 144 -11.90 1.49 2.53
CA ASN A 144 -11.23 1.44 3.82
C ASN A 144 -11.25 2.79 4.54
N ALA A 145 -11.04 3.90 3.82
CA ALA A 145 -11.12 5.25 4.38
C ALA A 145 -12.53 5.58 4.90
N GLN A 146 -13.57 5.18 4.15
CA GLN A 146 -14.96 5.35 4.58
C GLN A 146 -15.27 4.51 5.82
N LEU A 147 -14.84 3.25 5.85
CA LEU A 147 -15.02 2.36 6.98
C LEU A 147 -14.33 2.91 8.24
N LEU A 148 -13.09 3.37 8.13
CA LEU A 148 -12.35 4.01 9.22
C LEU A 148 -13.10 5.23 9.76
N THR A 149 -13.56 6.12 8.88
CA THR A 149 -14.28 7.35 9.29
C THR A 149 -15.59 7.01 10.00
N ALA A 150 -16.36 6.05 9.48
CA ALA A 150 -17.60 5.59 10.12
C ALA A 150 -17.34 4.98 11.50
N THR A 151 -16.32 4.13 11.62
CA THR A 151 -15.94 3.49 12.89
C THR A 151 -15.50 4.51 13.93
N LEU A 152 -14.68 5.50 13.54
CA LEU A 152 -14.21 6.55 14.45
C LEU A 152 -15.35 7.46 14.91
N ARG A 153 -16.32 7.76 14.03
CA ARG A 153 -17.54 8.50 14.44
C ARG A 153 -18.35 7.71 15.46
N ALA A 154 -18.61 6.42 15.22
CA ALA A 154 -19.33 5.58 16.17
C ALA A 154 -18.59 5.49 17.52
N TYR A 155 -17.27 5.32 17.49
CA TYR A 155 -16.43 5.32 18.70
C TYR A 155 -16.51 6.65 19.44
N SER A 156 -16.48 7.79 18.75
CA SER A 156 -16.56 9.12 19.38
C SER A 156 -17.92 9.37 20.04
N MET A 157 -19.02 8.89 19.46
CA MET A 157 -20.34 8.96 20.06
C MET A 157 -20.42 8.11 21.33
N TRP A 158 -19.99 6.85 21.26
CA TRP A 158 -19.93 5.96 22.41
C TRP A 158 -19.10 6.55 23.57
N ARG A 159 -17.97 7.21 23.28
CA ARG A 159 -17.13 7.86 24.29
C ARG A 159 -17.82 9.05 24.97
N LYS A 160 -18.61 9.82 24.23
CA LYS A 160 -19.39 10.96 24.79
C LYS A 160 -20.48 10.51 25.76
N GLU A 161 -21.09 9.35 25.50
CA GLU A 161 -22.12 8.77 26.35
C GLU A 161 -21.56 8.18 27.68
N ARG A 162 -20.25 7.98 27.78
CA ARG A 162 -19.54 7.39 28.93
C ARG A 162 -18.34 8.24 29.38
N PRO A 163 -18.57 9.46 29.90
CA PRO A 163 -17.48 10.38 30.25
C PRO A 163 -16.54 9.88 31.34
N GLY A 164 -16.98 8.92 32.20
CA GLY A 164 -16.13 8.31 33.25
C GLY A 164 -15.06 7.37 32.78
N PHE A 165 -15.06 6.92 31.52
CA PHE A 165 -14.09 5.97 30.98
C PHE A 165 -12.76 6.61 30.51
N ALA A 166 -12.70 7.96 30.48
CA ALA A 166 -11.53 8.69 29.99
C ALA A 166 -10.35 8.73 30.98
N GLY A 167 -10.55 8.32 32.26
CA GLY A 167 -9.57 8.48 33.34
C GLY A 167 -8.65 7.28 33.61
N VAL A 168 -8.94 6.11 33.04
CA VAL A 168 -8.26 4.86 33.51
C VAL A 168 -6.94 4.56 32.81
N HIS A 169 -6.61 5.24 31.71
CA HIS A 169 -5.40 4.94 30.92
C HIS A 169 -4.34 6.07 30.89
N SER A 170 -4.46 7.09 31.70
CA SER A 170 -3.48 8.21 31.71
C SER A 170 -2.58 8.28 32.95
N THR A 171 -2.53 7.23 33.77
CA THR A 171 -1.50 7.16 34.79
C THR A 171 -0.36 6.30 34.26
N PRO A 172 0.77 6.88 33.80
CA PRO A 172 2.00 6.11 33.74
C PRO A 172 2.27 5.71 35.20
N SER A 173 2.30 4.42 35.49
CA SER A 173 2.86 3.88 36.71
C SER A 173 4.32 4.38 36.75
N ASN A 174 4.56 5.53 37.38
CA ASN A 174 5.86 5.88 37.87
C ASN A 174 6.24 4.77 38.85
N GLY A 175 7.07 3.84 38.35
CA GLY A 175 7.74 2.86 39.16
C GLY A 175 8.45 3.60 40.28
N GLN A 176 7.83 3.63 41.44
CA GLN A 176 8.47 3.93 42.70
C GLN A 176 9.48 2.82 42.89
N VAL A 177 10.72 3.08 42.47
CA VAL A 177 11.88 2.28 42.82
C VAL A 177 12.00 2.41 44.33
N ASP A 178 11.60 1.36 45.03
CA ASP A 178 11.78 1.18 46.45
C ASP A 178 13.29 0.98 46.72
N ASP A 179 13.94 2.10 47.08
CA ASP A 179 15.37 2.20 47.39
C ASP A 179 15.69 1.74 48.84
N SER A 180 14.96 0.74 49.34
CA SER A 180 15.13 0.20 50.70
C SER A 180 15.94 -1.10 50.75
N ARG A 181 17.02 -1.23 49.93
CA ARG A 181 17.99 -2.36 50.09
C ARG A 181 19.44 -1.90 50.05
N THR A 182 19.84 -1.04 51.01
CA THR A 182 21.27 -0.91 51.36
C THR A 182 21.41 -0.49 52.81
N ALA A 183 21.16 -1.42 53.69
CA ALA A 183 21.71 -1.37 55.04
C ALA A 183 21.60 -2.78 55.65
N ILE A 184 22.61 -3.61 55.51
CA ILE A 184 23.05 -4.63 56.50
C ILE A 184 24.36 -5.26 55.97
N GLY A 185 25.45 -5.11 56.77
CA GLY A 185 26.58 -6.01 56.88
C GLY A 185 27.79 -5.69 56.06
#